data_2eef2005ef88380cf058861801a9206c
#
_entry.id   2eef2005ef88380cf058861801a9206c
#
_cell.length_a   1.000
_cell.length_b   1.000
_cell.length_c   1.000
_cell.angle_alpha   90.00
_cell.angle_beta   90.00
_cell.angle_gamma   90.00
#
_symmetry.space_group_name_H-M   'P 1'
#
loop_
_entity.id
_entity.type
_entity.pdbx_description
1 polymer ?
#
loop_
_entity_poly.entity_id
_entity_poly.type
_entity_poly.pdbx_seq_one_letter_code
_entity_poly.pdbx_strand_id
1 'polypeptide(L)'
;MSEFKLTSVEEFEQATNELLENGAKVGADAWQFRVKNQTPHCKFGEQGTCCRICTMGPCRITPKAPRGICGCDVHGIVGRNFLRFTAGGSATHSDHGREICHTLHEADPNGNYKVKDPEKLIRIAKEWGVETEGKDIYDLAHEMSELALLEYGKPFGTQRFLKRAPQHTQDIWEREEIAPRAIDREVACSLHMTHMGCSSLPEALVRQSLRSGLSDGWGGSMMGTEFSDVLFGTPKPIETEANLGVMKEDEVNIIVHGHDPSLSEMICEYADDPEMIAYAKEMGAKGINVAGVCCTSNEVAMRRGVPMVGNFPQQENAVMST
;
A
#
# COMPACT_ATOMS: atom_id res chain seq x y z
N MET A 1 20.48 10.45 29.59
CA MET A 1 19.74 10.50 28.33
C MET A 1 20.34 11.58 27.46
N SER A 2 20.84 11.25 26.27
CA SER A 2 21.41 12.26 25.36
C SER A 2 20.26 13.11 24.81
N GLU A 3 20.35 14.43 24.95
CA GLU A 3 19.43 15.36 24.30
C GLU A 3 19.36 15.02 22.80
N PHE A 4 18.16 14.67 22.33
CA PHE A 4 17.89 14.52 20.91
C PHE A 4 17.79 15.92 20.31
N LYS A 5 18.81 16.31 19.53
CA LYS A 5 18.74 17.51 18.68
C LYS A 5 18.51 17.05 17.25
N LEU A 6 17.33 17.34 16.73
CA LEU A 6 17.07 17.29 15.29
C LEU A 6 18.02 18.28 14.61
N THR A 7 18.79 17.83 13.63
CA THR A 7 19.81 18.66 12.95
C THR A 7 19.22 19.64 11.94
N SER A 8 17.90 19.60 11.68
CA SER A 8 17.16 20.54 10.83
C SER A 8 15.75 20.72 11.34
N VAL A 9 15.62 21.47 12.43
CA VAL A 9 14.32 21.79 13.07
C VAL A 9 13.41 22.61 12.16
N GLU A 10 13.94 23.25 11.13
CA GLU A 10 13.20 24.12 10.22
C GLU A 10 12.21 23.37 9.33
N GLU A 11 12.35 22.03 9.21
CA GLU A 11 11.48 21.18 8.35
C GLU A 11 10.37 20.44 9.11
N PHE A 12 10.35 20.50 10.44
CA PHE A 12 9.36 19.80 11.25
C PHE A 12 8.33 20.75 11.84
N GLU A 13 7.07 20.39 11.69
CA GLU A 13 5.97 21.10 12.36
C GLU A 13 6.13 21.10 13.89
N GLN A 14 5.56 22.09 14.55
CA GLN A 14 5.55 22.21 15.99
C GLN A 14 4.99 20.94 16.66
N ALA A 15 3.87 20.41 16.16
CA ALA A 15 3.24 19.19 16.68
C ALA A 15 4.20 17.98 16.67
N THR A 16 4.97 17.77 15.60
CA THR A 16 5.96 16.71 15.52
C THR A 16 7.03 16.82 16.62
N ASN A 17 7.50 18.05 16.88
CA ASN A 17 8.52 18.28 17.90
C ASN A 17 7.96 18.03 19.31
N GLU A 18 6.77 18.52 19.60
CA GLU A 18 6.09 18.31 20.88
C GLU A 18 5.86 16.81 21.16
N LEU A 19 5.43 16.05 20.16
CA LEU A 19 5.25 14.60 20.29
C LEU A 19 6.55 13.84 20.51
N LEU A 20 7.62 14.20 19.81
CA LEU A 20 8.94 13.61 20.01
C LEU A 20 9.48 13.90 21.41
N GLU A 21 9.27 15.12 21.92
CA GLU A 21 9.63 15.48 23.30
C GLU A 21 8.83 14.67 24.32
N ASN A 22 7.55 14.52 24.11
CA ASN A 22 6.68 13.72 25.00
C ASN A 22 7.06 12.23 24.94
N GLY A 23 7.26 11.68 23.75
CA GLY A 23 7.75 10.32 23.58
C GLY A 23 9.08 10.07 24.30
N ALA A 24 10.02 11.02 24.24
CA ALA A 24 11.29 10.93 24.96
C ALA A 24 11.10 10.94 26.49
N LYS A 25 10.14 11.73 27.03
CA LYS A 25 9.83 11.77 28.46
C LYS A 25 9.28 10.46 29.00
N VAL A 26 8.43 9.78 28.23
CA VAL A 26 7.84 8.48 28.60
C VAL A 26 8.70 7.29 28.23
N GLY A 27 9.88 7.52 27.63
CA GLY A 27 10.82 6.46 27.25
C GLY A 27 10.40 5.67 26.01
N ALA A 28 9.57 6.25 25.14
CA ALA A 28 9.15 5.61 23.89
C ALA A 28 10.32 5.44 22.94
N ASP A 29 10.41 4.29 22.28
CA ASP A 29 11.44 3.94 21.30
C ASP A 29 10.98 4.27 19.89
N ALA A 30 10.99 5.56 19.53
CA ALA A 30 10.59 6.02 18.21
C ALA A 30 11.67 5.71 17.14
N TRP A 31 11.25 5.63 15.88
CA TRP A 31 12.13 5.34 14.75
C TRP A 31 13.29 6.36 14.63
N GLN A 32 13.06 7.62 14.97
CA GLN A 32 14.11 8.66 14.96
C GLN A 32 15.27 8.31 15.89
N PHE A 33 14.97 7.75 17.07
CA PHE A 33 15.99 7.28 18.01
C PHE A 33 16.67 6.02 17.48
N ARG A 34 15.92 5.09 16.88
CA ARG A 34 16.50 3.86 16.29
C ARG A 34 17.40 4.15 15.10
N VAL A 35 17.07 5.11 14.24
CA VAL A 35 17.96 5.55 13.13
C VAL A 35 19.30 6.05 13.67
N LYS A 36 19.27 6.86 14.73
CA LYS A 36 20.49 7.34 15.39
C LYS A 36 21.35 6.19 15.92
N ASN A 37 20.72 5.17 16.52
CA ASN A 37 21.40 4.00 17.06
C ASN A 37 21.97 3.09 15.96
N GLN A 38 21.48 3.17 14.72
CA GLN A 38 22.03 2.46 13.57
C GLN A 38 23.20 3.19 12.88
N THR A 39 23.57 4.37 13.35
CA THR A 39 24.69 5.14 12.78
C THR A 39 26.03 4.68 13.38
N PRO A 40 27.10 4.45 12.58
CA PRO A 40 27.15 4.60 11.12
C PRO A 40 26.46 3.42 10.39
N HIS A 41 25.73 3.75 9.34
CA HIS A 41 25.05 2.74 8.52
C HIS A 41 26.02 1.85 7.75
N CYS A 42 25.58 0.65 7.40
CA CYS A 42 26.35 -0.28 6.60
C CYS A 42 26.51 0.23 5.17
N LYS A 43 27.71 0.66 4.78
CA LYS A 43 27.99 1.19 3.42
C LYS A 43 27.64 0.23 2.28
N PHE A 44 27.76 -1.08 2.49
CA PHE A 44 27.37 -2.07 1.48
C PHE A 44 25.85 -2.15 1.32
N GLY A 45 25.12 -2.01 2.43
CA GLY A 45 23.64 -1.97 2.42
C GLY A 45 23.14 -0.70 1.72
N GLU A 46 23.67 0.47 2.07
CA GLU A 46 23.29 1.75 1.46
C GLU A 46 23.53 1.77 -0.05
N GLN A 47 24.63 1.20 -0.51
CA GLN A 47 24.99 1.12 -1.92
C GLN A 47 24.28 -0.02 -2.67
N GLY A 48 23.54 -0.89 -1.99
CA GLY A 48 22.94 -2.08 -2.58
C GLY A 48 23.94 -3.10 -3.11
N THR A 49 25.22 -3.05 -2.67
CA THR A 49 26.31 -3.88 -3.17
C THR A 49 26.53 -5.17 -2.37
N CYS A 50 25.57 -5.54 -1.54
CA CYS A 50 25.51 -6.83 -0.86
C CYS A 50 24.30 -7.64 -1.32
N CYS A 51 24.43 -8.97 -1.25
CA CYS A 51 23.35 -9.90 -1.56
C CYS A 51 23.18 -10.93 -0.45
N ARG A 52 21.92 -11.11 0.01
CA ARG A 52 21.54 -12.09 1.03
C ARG A 52 20.37 -12.99 0.57
N ILE A 53 20.19 -13.12 -0.74
CA ILE A 53 19.03 -13.79 -1.32
C ILE A 53 19.08 -15.32 -1.14
N CYS A 54 20.29 -15.91 -1.06
CA CYS A 54 20.44 -17.36 -0.91
C CYS A 54 21.36 -17.73 0.26
N THR A 55 21.32 -19.01 0.63
CA THR A 55 22.11 -19.57 1.74
C THR A 55 23.63 -19.67 1.46
N MET A 56 24.06 -19.52 0.19
CA MET A 56 25.48 -19.49 -0.17
C MET A 56 26.14 -18.17 0.25
N GLY A 57 25.37 -17.08 0.36
CA GLY A 57 25.82 -15.77 0.85
C GLY A 57 26.02 -15.77 2.39
N PRO A 58 26.17 -14.55 2.96
CA PRO A 58 26.06 -13.25 2.31
C PRO A 58 27.24 -12.92 1.38
N CYS A 59 26.94 -12.27 0.25
CA CYS A 59 27.96 -11.78 -0.68
C CYS A 59 28.10 -10.25 -0.57
N ARG A 60 29.32 -9.76 -0.53
CA ARG A 60 29.66 -8.33 -0.59
C ARG A 60 30.60 -8.11 -1.76
N ILE A 61 30.27 -7.15 -2.63
CA ILE A 61 31.12 -6.85 -3.76
C ILE A 61 32.19 -5.87 -3.37
N THR A 62 33.42 -6.24 -3.67
CA THR A 62 34.62 -5.44 -3.40
C THR A 62 35.59 -5.59 -4.58
N PRO A 63 36.63 -4.74 -4.73
CA PRO A 63 37.66 -4.92 -5.76
C PRO A 63 38.35 -6.30 -5.71
N LYS A 64 38.45 -6.94 -4.55
CA LYS A 64 38.99 -8.30 -4.38
C LYS A 64 37.99 -9.40 -4.71
N ALA A 65 36.69 -9.13 -4.56
CA ALA A 65 35.60 -10.05 -4.81
C ALA A 65 34.55 -9.36 -5.70
N PRO A 66 34.84 -9.18 -7.01
CA PRO A 66 33.97 -8.41 -7.91
C PRO A 66 32.68 -9.16 -8.29
N ARG A 67 32.55 -10.40 -7.88
CA ARG A 67 31.36 -11.25 -8.12
C ARG A 67 30.94 -11.97 -6.85
N GLY A 68 29.64 -12.15 -6.69
CA GLY A 68 29.07 -13.03 -5.67
C GLY A 68 29.40 -14.50 -5.94
N ILE A 69 29.13 -15.38 -4.99
CA ILE A 69 29.42 -16.84 -5.09
C ILE A 69 28.72 -17.45 -6.31
N CYS A 70 27.52 -16.99 -6.67
CA CYS A 70 26.80 -17.43 -7.88
C CYS A 70 27.31 -16.82 -9.20
N GLY A 71 28.38 -16.01 -9.17
CA GLY A 71 28.95 -15.35 -10.34
C GLY A 71 28.32 -13.99 -10.69
N CYS A 72 27.26 -13.58 -10.02
CA CYS A 72 26.60 -12.28 -10.24
C CYS A 72 27.53 -11.12 -9.86
N ASP A 73 27.63 -10.13 -10.74
CA ASP A 73 28.42 -8.91 -10.51
C ASP A 73 27.61 -7.84 -9.71
N VAL A 74 28.21 -6.67 -9.52
CA VAL A 74 27.58 -5.57 -8.77
C VAL A 74 26.27 -5.10 -9.43
N HIS A 75 26.22 -4.98 -10.74
CA HIS A 75 25.05 -4.49 -11.46
C HIS A 75 23.88 -5.47 -11.33
N GLY A 76 24.16 -6.77 -11.49
CA GLY A 76 23.16 -7.81 -11.27
C GLY A 76 22.68 -7.87 -9.82
N ILE A 77 23.55 -7.67 -8.82
CA ILE A 77 23.14 -7.64 -7.42
C ILE A 77 22.27 -6.43 -7.11
N VAL A 78 22.63 -5.24 -7.58
CA VAL A 78 21.80 -4.03 -7.43
C VAL A 78 20.44 -4.22 -8.11
N GLY A 79 20.44 -4.74 -9.35
CA GLY A 79 19.21 -5.05 -10.09
C GLY A 79 18.31 -6.06 -9.36
N ARG A 80 18.88 -7.10 -8.73
CA ARG A 80 18.13 -8.07 -7.91
C ARG A 80 17.53 -7.41 -6.67
N ASN A 81 18.28 -6.59 -5.96
CA ASN A 81 17.79 -5.88 -4.79
C ASN A 81 16.65 -4.94 -5.18
N PHE A 82 16.81 -4.16 -6.26
CA PHE A 82 15.76 -3.28 -6.78
C PHE A 82 14.49 -4.05 -7.16
N LEU A 83 14.63 -5.15 -7.90
CA LEU A 83 13.50 -5.99 -8.29
C LEU A 83 12.78 -6.59 -7.06
N ARG A 84 13.51 -6.95 -5.99
CA ARG A 84 12.91 -7.43 -4.74
C ARG A 84 12.10 -6.36 -4.02
N PHE A 85 12.57 -5.13 -3.98
CA PHE A 85 11.80 -4.01 -3.43
C PHE A 85 10.50 -3.78 -4.22
N THR A 86 10.59 -3.76 -5.55
CA THR A 86 9.41 -3.61 -6.42
C THR A 86 8.42 -4.75 -6.23
N ALA A 87 8.90 -5.99 -6.17
CA ALA A 87 8.06 -7.17 -5.95
C ALA A 87 7.35 -7.14 -4.58
N GLY A 88 8.04 -6.64 -3.54
CA GLY A 88 7.44 -6.45 -2.21
C GLY A 88 6.28 -5.45 -2.24
N GLY A 89 6.47 -4.30 -2.89
CA GLY A 89 5.41 -3.31 -3.08
C GLY A 89 4.24 -3.87 -3.88
N SER A 90 4.52 -4.53 -5.01
CA SER A 90 3.49 -5.16 -5.85
C SER A 90 2.69 -6.22 -5.08
N ALA A 91 3.34 -7.01 -4.22
CA ALA A 91 2.68 -8.00 -3.38
C ALA A 91 1.70 -7.36 -2.39
N THR A 92 2.07 -6.22 -1.79
CA THR A 92 1.22 -5.49 -0.84
C THR A 92 -0.10 -5.07 -1.49
N HIS A 93 -0.05 -4.44 -2.66
CA HIS A 93 -1.27 -4.02 -3.36
C HIS A 93 -2.01 -5.17 -4.04
N SER A 94 -1.31 -6.25 -4.39
CA SER A 94 -1.95 -7.50 -4.82
C SER A 94 -2.89 -8.04 -3.74
N ASP A 95 -2.40 -8.12 -2.51
CA ASP A 95 -3.19 -8.62 -1.37
C ASP A 95 -4.37 -7.70 -1.08
N HIS A 96 -4.13 -6.39 -0.97
CA HIS A 96 -5.16 -5.37 -0.81
C HIS A 96 -6.27 -5.49 -1.87
N GLY A 97 -5.91 -5.49 -3.16
CA GLY A 97 -6.90 -5.57 -4.23
C GLY A 97 -7.69 -6.88 -4.21
N ARG A 98 -7.06 -8.00 -3.80
CA ARG A 98 -7.69 -9.30 -3.62
C ARG A 98 -8.75 -9.26 -2.53
N GLU A 99 -8.42 -8.69 -1.35
CA GLU A 99 -9.36 -8.58 -0.23
C GLU A 99 -10.58 -7.75 -0.61
N ILE A 100 -10.40 -6.65 -1.35
CA ILE A 100 -11.52 -5.87 -1.87
C ILE A 100 -12.37 -6.67 -2.86
N CYS A 101 -11.76 -7.49 -3.72
CA CYS A 101 -12.52 -8.38 -4.61
C CYS A 101 -13.33 -9.42 -3.82
N HIS A 102 -12.78 -10.00 -2.75
CA HIS A 102 -13.53 -10.89 -1.86
C HIS A 102 -14.66 -10.17 -1.15
N THR A 103 -14.42 -8.95 -0.64
CA THR A 103 -15.46 -8.12 -0.02
C THR A 103 -16.58 -7.79 -1.00
N LEU A 104 -16.26 -7.54 -2.28
CA LEU A 104 -17.25 -7.33 -3.33
C LEU A 104 -18.07 -8.61 -3.61
N HIS A 105 -17.44 -9.78 -3.51
CA HIS A 105 -18.11 -11.06 -3.64
C HIS A 105 -19.16 -11.30 -2.55
N GLU A 106 -18.90 -10.81 -1.34
CA GLU A 106 -19.81 -10.90 -0.19
C GLU A 106 -20.87 -9.78 -0.17
N ALA A 107 -20.92 -8.91 -1.19
CA ALA A 107 -21.90 -7.83 -1.23
C ALA A 107 -23.32 -8.37 -1.39
N ASP A 108 -24.24 -7.95 -0.50
CA ASP A 108 -25.63 -8.38 -0.46
C ASP A 108 -26.53 -7.25 0.05
N PRO A 109 -27.77 -7.07 -0.48
CA PRO A 109 -28.66 -5.98 -0.07
C PRO A 109 -29.05 -6.04 1.42
N ASN A 110 -29.01 -7.21 2.03
CA ASN A 110 -29.33 -7.44 3.44
C ASN A 110 -28.07 -7.69 4.30
N GLY A 111 -26.90 -7.76 3.64
CA GLY A 111 -25.61 -8.00 4.28
C GLY A 111 -24.94 -6.74 4.83
N ASN A 112 -23.73 -6.92 5.33
CA ASN A 112 -22.90 -5.83 5.87
C ASN A 112 -22.30 -4.96 4.76
N TYR A 113 -22.00 -5.56 3.62
CA TYR A 113 -21.41 -4.85 2.46
C TYR A 113 -22.47 -4.66 1.38
N LYS A 114 -22.59 -3.43 0.90
CA LYS A 114 -23.56 -3.03 -0.12
C LYS A 114 -22.89 -2.36 -1.29
N VAL A 115 -23.46 -2.50 -2.47
CA VAL A 115 -23.02 -1.73 -3.64
C VAL A 115 -23.52 -0.29 -3.49
N LYS A 116 -22.60 0.65 -3.18
CA LYS A 116 -22.91 2.08 -3.02
C LYS A 116 -22.80 2.88 -4.31
N ASP A 117 -21.97 2.42 -5.26
CA ASP A 117 -21.86 3.04 -6.61
C ASP A 117 -22.14 2.02 -7.72
N PRO A 118 -23.43 1.73 -7.98
CA PRO A 118 -23.83 0.79 -9.03
C PRO A 118 -23.46 1.28 -10.43
N GLU A 119 -23.43 2.60 -10.67
CA GLU A 119 -23.08 3.15 -11.98
C GLU A 119 -21.61 2.88 -12.32
N LYS A 120 -20.74 2.97 -11.33
CA LYS A 120 -19.32 2.63 -11.49
C LYS A 120 -19.14 1.14 -11.77
N LEU A 121 -19.84 0.27 -11.06
CA LEU A 121 -19.80 -1.17 -11.31
C LEU A 121 -20.23 -1.52 -12.75
N ILE A 122 -21.35 -0.96 -13.20
CA ILE A 122 -21.84 -1.15 -14.57
C ILE A 122 -20.83 -0.63 -15.61
N ARG A 123 -20.17 0.50 -15.34
CA ARG A 123 -19.13 1.05 -16.21
C ARG A 123 -17.94 0.12 -16.34
N ILE A 124 -17.43 -0.41 -15.23
CA ILE A 124 -16.31 -1.35 -15.22
C ILE A 124 -16.70 -2.65 -15.92
N ALA A 125 -17.91 -3.16 -15.68
CA ALA A 125 -18.42 -4.36 -16.33
C ALA A 125 -18.44 -4.20 -17.85
N LYS A 126 -18.98 -3.10 -18.37
CA LYS A 126 -19.00 -2.79 -19.82
C LYS A 126 -17.57 -2.67 -20.38
N GLU A 127 -16.67 -2.01 -19.66
CA GLU A 127 -15.26 -1.91 -20.05
C GLU A 127 -14.62 -3.30 -20.20
N TRP A 128 -15.00 -4.24 -19.36
CA TRP A 128 -14.49 -5.61 -19.37
C TRP A 128 -15.25 -6.53 -20.33
N GLY A 129 -16.28 -6.01 -21.01
CA GLY A 129 -17.08 -6.77 -21.97
C GLY A 129 -18.11 -7.70 -21.32
N VAL A 130 -18.51 -7.40 -20.09
CA VAL A 130 -19.54 -8.15 -19.36
C VAL A 130 -20.90 -7.56 -19.68
N GLU A 131 -21.87 -8.43 -19.97
CA GLU A 131 -23.27 -8.04 -20.20
C GLU A 131 -23.89 -7.50 -18.91
N THR A 132 -24.57 -6.36 -19.00
CA THR A 132 -25.14 -5.67 -17.83
C THR A 132 -26.65 -5.50 -17.91
N GLU A 133 -27.25 -5.67 -19.11
CA GLU A 133 -28.67 -5.43 -19.30
C GLU A 133 -29.53 -6.53 -18.63
N GLY A 134 -30.47 -6.11 -17.80
CA GLY A 134 -31.36 -7.02 -17.09
C GLY A 134 -30.78 -7.79 -15.92
N LYS A 135 -29.48 -7.56 -15.57
CA LYS A 135 -28.85 -8.17 -14.38
C LYS A 135 -29.18 -7.40 -13.12
N ASP A 136 -29.40 -8.13 -12.02
CA ASP A 136 -29.38 -7.55 -10.69
C ASP A 136 -27.99 -7.02 -10.37
N ILE A 137 -27.90 -5.94 -9.57
CA ILE A 137 -26.63 -5.29 -9.28
C ILE A 137 -25.70 -6.15 -8.42
N TYR A 138 -26.25 -6.98 -7.54
CA TYR A 138 -25.49 -7.89 -6.69
C TYR A 138 -25.03 -9.12 -7.45
N ASP A 139 -25.85 -9.65 -8.38
CA ASP A 139 -25.42 -10.70 -9.31
C ASP A 139 -24.24 -10.19 -10.17
N LEU A 140 -24.32 -8.93 -10.63
CA LEU A 140 -23.22 -8.31 -11.36
C LEU A 140 -21.99 -8.12 -10.49
N ALA A 141 -22.14 -7.75 -9.21
CA ALA A 141 -21.03 -7.62 -8.28
C ALA A 141 -20.31 -8.95 -8.06
N HIS A 142 -21.05 -10.05 -7.88
CA HIS A 142 -20.49 -11.40 -7.76
C HIS A 142 -19.71 -11.80 -9.03
N GLU A 143 -20.31 -11.64 -10.21
CA GLU A 143 -19.65 -11.95 -11.48
C GLU A 143 -18.36 -11.13 -11.67
N MET A 144 -18.42 -9.82 -11.38
CA MET A 144 -17.28 -8.93 -11.51
C MET A 144 -16.17 -9.25 -10.51
N SER A 145 -16.51 -9.64 -9.28
CA SER A 145 -15.54 -10.07 -8.28
C SER A 145 -14.79 -11.34 -8.70
N GLU A 146 -15.49 -12.33 -9.23
CA GLU A 146 -14.89 -13.56 -9.76
C GLU A 146 -13.93 -13.26 -10.92
N LEU A 147 -14.36 -12.42 -11.87
CA LEU A 147 -13.51 -12.00 -12.99
C LEU A 147 -12.29 -11.20 -12.52
N ALA A 148 -12.44 -10.38 -11.49
CA ALA A 148 -11.33 -9.63 -10.89
C ALA A 148 -10.33 -10.58 -10.23
N LEU A 149 -10.79 -11.57 -9.47
CA LEU A 149 -9.94 -12.58 -8.84
C LEU A 149 -9.14 -13.40 -9.87
N LEU A 150 -9.70 -13.64 -11.07
CA LEU A 150 -8.97 -14.30 -12.16
C LEU A 150 -7.78 -13.47 -12.69
N GLU A 151 -7.79 -12.13 -12.56
CA GLU A 151 -6.67 -11.28 -12.98
C GLU A 151 -5.37 -11.55 -12.21
N TYR A 152 -5.45 -12.15 -11.02
CA TYR A 152 -4.29 -12.44 -10.18
C TYR A 152 -3.43 -13.57 -10.74
N GLY A 153 -4.05 -14.62 -11.27
CA GLY A 153 -3.35 -15.83 -11.70
C GLY A 153 -3.63 -16.30 -13.13
N LYS A 154 -4.25 -15.49 -13.98
CA LYS A 154 -4.60 -15.93 -15.33
C LYS A 154 -3.37 -16.35 -16.15
N PRO A 155 -3.48 -17.43 -16.95
CA PRO A 155 -2.34 -18.00 -17.68
C PRO A 155 -1.93 -17.22 -18.92
N PHE A 156 -2.87 -16.48 -19.55
CA PHE A 156 -2.68 -15.83 -20.85
C PHE A 156 -3.16 -14.37 -20.84
N GLY A 157 -2.63 -13.57 -21.77
CA GLY A 157 -2.99 -12.18 -21.98
C GLY A 157 -2.31 -11.23 -21.00
N THR A 158 -2.80 -10.00 -20.96
CA THR A 158 -2.35 -8.92 -20.09
C THR A 158 -3.48 -8.47 -19.16
N GLN A 159 -3.16 -7.70 -18.12
CA GLN A 159 -4.13 -7.19 -17.18
C GLN A 159 -5.16 -6.27 -17.86
N ARG A 160 -6.43 -6.37 -17.50
CA ARG A 160 -7.54 -5.70 -18.19
C ARG A 160 -7.47 -4.18 -18.11
N PHE A 161 -7.12 -3.65 -16.93
CA PHE A 161 -7.05 -2.19 -16.73
C PHE A 161 -5.93 -1.49 -17.50
N LEU A 162 -4.95 -2.21 -18.05
CA LEU A 162 -3.94 -1.62 -18.95
C LEU A 162 -4.56 -0.91 -20.15
N LYS A 163 -5.74 -1.32 -20.59
CA LYS A 163 -6.47 -0.71 -21.70
C LYS A 163 -6.90 0.74 -21.43
N ARG A 164 -6.90 1.18 -20.18
CA ARG A 164 -7.18 2.57 -19.81
C ARG A 164 -6.02 3.52 -20.11
N ALA A 165 -4.81 3.00 -20.24
CA ALA A 165 -3.67 3.82 -20.62
C ALA A 165 -3.81 4.35 -22.06
N PRO A 166 -3.25 5.53 -22.37
CA PRO A 166 -3.20 6.03 -23.74
C PRO A 166 -2.53 5.03 -24.69
N GLN A 167 -3.02 4.92 -25.92
CA GLN A 167 -2.54 3.91 -26.88
C GLN A 167 -1.03 3.95 -27.08
N HIS A 168 -0.43 5.15 -27.23
CA HIS A 168 1.01 5.29 -27.39
C HIS A 168 1.81 4.70 -26.21
N THR A 169 1.23 4.74 -24.99
CA THR A 169 1.83 4.15 -23.77
C THR A 169 1.75 2.63 -23.83
N GLN A 170 0.59 2.09 -24.24
CA GLN A 170 0.42 0.65 -24.42
C GLN A 170 1.39 0.11 -25.49
N ASP A 171 1.57 0.82 -26.62
CA ASP A 171 2.51 0.47 -27.69
C ASP A 171 3.97 0.41 -27.20
N ILE A 172 4.35 1.34 -26.28
CA ILE A 172 5.66 1.30 -25.62
C ILE A 172 5.79 0.05 -24.75
N TRP A 173 4.79 -0.24 -23.91
CA TRP A 173 4.83 -1.38 -23.02
C TRP A 173 4.90 -2.72 -23.75
N GLU A 174 4.23 -2.82 -24.90
CA GLU A 174 4.28 -3.99 -25.75
C GLU A 174 5.65 -4.13 -26.44
N ARG A 175 6.14 -3.06 -27.05
CA ARG A 175 7.46 -3.03 -27.73
C ARG A 175 8.60 -3.35 -26.78
N GLU A 176 8.56 -2.84 -25.55
CA GLU A 176 9.58 -3.09 -24.53
C GLU A 176 9.34 -4.38 -23.75
N GLU A 177 8.28 -5.11 -24.06
CA GLU A 177 7.88 -6.36 -23.39
C GLU A 177 7.69 -6.21 -21.87
N ILE A 178 7.17 -5.06 -21.42
CA ILE A 178 6.93 -4.74 -20.01
C ILE A 178 5.45 -4.72 -19.63
N ALA A 179 4.53 -4.98 -20.56
CA ALA A 179 3.11 -5.12 -20.24
C ALA A 179 2.89 -6.30 -19.27
N PRO A 180 2.31 -6.07 -18.08
CA PRO A 180 2.12 -7.12 -17.08
C PRO A 180 1.01 -8.09 -17.49
N ARG A 181 1.21 -9.36 -17.16
CA ARG A 181 0.36 -10.48 -17.58
C ARG A 181 -0.74 -10.79 -16.57
N ALA A 182 -0.35 -11.04 -15.33
CA ALA A 182 -1.24 -11.28 -14.21
C ALA A 182 -0.56 -10.82 -12.92
N ILE A 183 -1.33 -10.38 -11.93
CA ILE A 183 -0.81 -9.64 -10.78
C ILE A 183 0.21 -10.50 -10.01
N ASP A 184 -0.19 -11.66 -9.51
CA ASP A 184 0.68 -12.55 -8.73
C ASP A 184 1.81 -13.16 -9.58
N ARG A 185 1.56 -13.34 -10.86
CA ARG A 185 2.55 -13.89 -11.78
C ARG A 185 3.79 -13.01 -11.87
N GLU A 186 3.62 -11.68 -11.86
CA GLU A 186 4.76 -10.77 -11.91
C GLU A 186 5.55 -10.78 -10.60
N VAL A 187 4.90 -10.93 -9.47
CA VAL A 187 5.56 -11.12 -8.17
C VAL A 187 6.34 -12.44 -8.15
N ALA A 188 5.72 -13.55 -8.53
CA ALA A 188 6.37 -14.86 -8.58
C ALA A 188 7.56 -14.88 -9.55
N CYS A 189 7.42 -14.25 -10.73
CA CYS A 189 8.49 -14.12 -11.71
C CYS A 189 9.66 -13.30 -11.16
N SER A 190 9.38 -12.21 -10.47
CA SER A 190 10.39 -11.35 -9.83
C SER A 190 11.20 -12.10 -8.77
N LEU A 191 10.52 -12.87 -7.92
CA LEU A 191 11.18 -13.70 -6.92
C LEU A 191 12.03 -14.80 -7.55
N HIS A 192 11.52 -15.48 -8.60
CA HIS A 192 12.26 -16.48 -9.35
C HIS A 192 13.52 -15.88 -10.02
N MET A 193 13.38 -14.81 -10.77
CA MET A 193 14.51 -14.19 -11.50
C MET A 193 15.62 -13.70 -10.56
N THR A 194 15.28 -13.27 -9.36
CA THR A 194 16.25 -12.78 -8.37
C THR A 194 16.94 -13.88 -7.60
N HIS A 195 16.46 -15.14 -7.67
CA HIS A 195 17.06 -16.25 -6.95
C HIS A 195 18.42 -16.66 -7.52
N MET A 196 19.21 -17.37 -6.72
CA MET A 196 20.55 -17.85 -7.09
C MET A 196 20.52 -18.64 -8.40
N GLY A 197 21.43 -18.27 -9.33
CA GLY A 197 21.61 -18.97 -10.61
C GLY A 197 20.54 -18.69 -11.68
N CYS A 198 19.48 -17.91 -11.38
CA CYS A 198 18.40 -17.67 -12.35
C CYS A 198 18.72 -16.54 -13.33
N SER A 199 18.92 -15.31 -12.84
CA SER A 199 19.31 -14.19 -13.71
C SER A 199 20.40 -13.34 -13.05
N SER A 200 21.35 -12.89 -13.89
CA SER A 200 22.38 -11.92 -13.51
C SER A 200 22.46 -10.75 -14.51
N LEU A 201 21.57 -10.72 -15.49
CA LEU A 201 21.51 -9.66 -16.50
C LEU A 201 20.77 -8.44 -15.94
N PRO A 202 21.46 -7.31 -15.71
CA PRO A 202 20.82 -6.11 -15.10
C PRO A 202 19.62 -5.62 -15.90
N GLU A 203 19.70 -5.61 -17.24
CA GLU A 203 18.63 -5.14 -18.12
C GLU A 203 17.37 -6.00 -17.97
N ALA A 204 17.51 -7.31 -17.87
CA ALA A 204 16.37 -8.22 -17.67
C ALA A 204 15.73 -8.02 -16.30
N LEU A 205 16.53 -7.77 -15.25
CA LEU A 205 16.06 -7.51 -13.90
C LEU A 205 15.33 -6.17 -13.81
N VAL A 206 15.86 -5.11 -14.42
CA VAL A 206 15.20 -3.80 -14.48
C VAL A 206 13.91 -3.87 -15.30
N ARG A 207 13.91 -4.54 -16.45
CA ARG A 207 12.71 -4.75 -17.27
C ARG A 207 11.61 -5.47 -16.47
N GLN A 208 11.95 -6.49 -15.71
CA GLN A 208 10.99 -7.16 -14.83
C GLN A 208 10.54 -6.26 -13.68
N SER A 209 11.40 -5.37 -13.16
CA SER A 209 10.99 -4.38 -12.14
C SER A 209 9.93 -3.42 -12.71
N LEU A 210 10.12 -2.92 -13.94
CA LEU A 210 9.12 -2.08 -14.61
C LEU A 210 7.80 -2.83 -14.80
N ARG A 211 7.85 -4.09 -15.24
CA ARG A 211 6.65 -4.92 -15.40
C ARG A 211 5.94 -5.15 -14.08
N SER A 212 6.67 -5.43 -13.00
CA SER A 212 6.11 -5.60 -11.66
C SER A 212 5.47 -4.31 -11.14
N GLY A 213 6.11 -3.14 -11.35
CA GLY A 213 5.56 -1.84 -10.97
C GLY A 213 4.31 -1.47 -11.78
N LEU A 214 4.27 -1.79 -13.08
CA LEU A 214 3.05 -1.63 -13.89
C LEU A 214 1.94 -2.58 -13.42
N SER A 215 2.30 -3.80 -13.02
CA SER A 215 1.36 -4.76 -12.44
C SER A 215 0.77 -4.27 -11.12
N ASP A 216 1.56 -3.58 -10.32
CA ASP A 216 1.10 -2.93 -9.11
C ASP A 216 0.06 -1.84 -9.42
N GLY A 217 0.46 -0.80 -10.17
CA GLY A 217 -0.39 0.36 -10.44
C GLY A 217 -1.65 0.02 -11.24
N TRP A 218 -1.55 -0.78 -12.30
CA TRP A 218 -2.66 -1.13 -13.19
C TRP A 218 -3.35 -2.45 -12.81
N GLY A 219 -2.87 -3.13 -11.81
CA GLY A 219 -3.42 -4.38 -11.30
C GLY A 219 -3.93 -4.24 -9.88
N GLY A 220 -3.13 -4.60 -8.88
CA GLY A 220 -3.54 -4.64 -7.47
C GLY A 220 -4.11 -3.33 -6.95
N SER A 221 -3.38 -2.21 -7.15
CA SER A 221 -3.84 -0.88 -6.74
C SER A 221 -5.12 -0.46 -7.45
N MET A 222 -5.21 -0.67 -8.77
CA MET A 222 -6.41 -0.31 -9.54
C MET A 222 -7.62 -1.15 -9.13
N MET A 223 -7.43 -2.46 -8.91
CA MET A 223 -8.50 -3.34 -8.37
C MET A 223 -8.99 -2.84 -7.03
N GLY A 224 -8.07 -2.58 -6.11
CA GLY A 224 -8.39 -2.06 -4.78
C GLY A 224 -9.20 -0.77 -4.85
N THR A 225 -8.71 0.22 -5.59
CA THR A 225 -9.37 1.54 -5.69
C THR A 225 -10.72 1.47 -6.39
N GLU A 226 -10.80 0.82 -7.55
CA GLU A 226 -12.03 0.79 -8.35
C GLU A 226 -13.18 0.06 -7.64
N PHE A 227 -12.90 -1.08 -7.02
CA PHE A 227 -13.93 -1.83 -6.31
C PHE A 227 -14.19 -1.32 -4.90
N SER A 228 -13.25 -0.64 -4.25
CA SER A 228 -13.54 0.14 -3.03
C SER A 228 -14.56 1.23 -3.30
N ASP A 229 -14.43 1.94 -4.42
CA ASP A 229 -15.41 2.95 -4.81
C ASP A 229 -16.80 2.36 -5.06
N VAL A 230 -16.87 1.16 -5.64
CA VAL A 230 -18.14 0.44 -5.81
C VAL A 230 -18.78 0.10 -4.46
N LEU A 231 -18.00 -0.37 -3.50
CA LEU A 231 -18.47 -0.80 -2.18
C LEU A 231 -18.76 0.38 -1.24
N PHE A 232 -17.89 1.37 -1.19
CA PHE A 232 -17.93 2.43 -0.18
C PHE A 232 -18.34 3.80 -0.75
N GLY A 233 -18.49 3.90 -2.07
CA GLY A 233 -18.84 5.11 -2.80
C GLY A 233 -17.64 5.81 -3.42
N THR A 234 -17.81 6.32 -4.63
CA THR A 234 -16.79 7.12 -5.30
C THR A 234 -16.57 8.45 -4.56
N PRO A 235 -15.33 8.81 -4.23
CA PRO A 235 -15.02 10.05 -3.52
C PRO A 235 -15.50 11.30 -4.26
N LYS A 236 -15.84 12.33 -3.49
CA LYS A 236 -16.12 13.69 -3.97
C LYS A 236 -15.13 14.64 -3.31
N PRO A 237 -14.83 15.80 -3.92
CA PRO A 237 -14.00 16.80 -3.27
C PRO A 237 -14.53 17.16 -1.89
N ILE A 238 -13.66 17.01 -0.87
CA ILE A 238 -13.97 17.28 0.53
C ILE A 238 -12.73 17.88 1.18
N GLU A 239 -12.93 18.76 2.17
CA GLU A 239 -11.84 19.32 2.97
C GLU A 239 -11.49 18.37 4.11
N THR A 240 -10.19 18.22 4.38
CA THR A 240 -9.67 17.53 5.55
C THR A 240 -8.32 18.11 5.96
N GLU A 241 -7.79 17.68 7.11
CA GLU A 241 -6.50 18.10 7.62
C GLU A 241 -5.49 16.95 7.56
N ALA A 242 -4.21 17.29 7.39
CA ALA A 242 -3.12 16.32 7.35
C ALA A 242 -1.91 16.82 8.15
N ASN A 243 -1.91 16.55 9.47
CA ASN A 243 -0.79 16.85 10.36
C ASN A 243 -0.98 16.09 11.69
N LEU A 244 0.06 16.06 12.54
CA LEU A 244 0.00 15.39 13.84
C LEU A 244 -0.89 16.11 14.86
N GLY A 245 -1.21 17.38 14.66
CA GLY A 245 -2.09 18.17 15.52
C GLY A 245 -3.57 17.79 15.44
N VAL A 246 -3.96 16.85 14.58
CA VAL A 246 -5.34 16.32 14.48
C VAL A 246 -5.70 15.39 15.65
N MET A 247 -4.74 14.98 16.46
CA MET A 247 -4.97 14.20 17.67
C MET A 247 -5.64 15.06 18.75
N LYS A 248 -6.59 14.48 19.49
CA LYS A 248 -7.38 15.20 20.50
C LYS A 248 -7.13 14.62 21.88
N GLU A 249 -6.67 15.46 22.80
CA GLU A 249 -6.29 15.07 24.16
C GLU A 249 -7.47 14.53 25.00
N ASP A 250 -8.66 14.99 24.71
CA ASP A 250 -9.88 14.71 25.52
C ASP A 250 -10.87 13.76 24.81
N GLU A 251 -10.45 13.15 23.70
CA GLU A 251 -11.23 12.15 22.98
C GLU A 251 -10.48 10.79 22.91
N VAL A 252 -11.22 9.73 22.63
CA VAL A 252 -10.61 8.44 22.29
C VAL A 252 -10.02 8.55 20.88
N ASN A 253 -8.71 8.52 20.74
CA ASN A 253 -8.07 8.55 19.44
C ASN A 253 -7.94 7.15 18.86
N ILE A 254 -8.54 6.91 17.69
CA ILE A 254 -8.43 5.68 16.93
C ILE A 254 -7.61 5.98 15.67
N ILE A 255 -6.42 5.37 15.57
CA ILE A 255 -5.56 5.54 14.39
C ILE A 255 -5.72 4.34 13.48
N VAL A 256 -6.27 4.58 12.28
CA VAL A 256 -6.40 3.55 11.24
C VAL A 256 -5.17 3.57 10.33
N HIS A 257 -4.56 2.41 10.16
CA HIS A 257 -3.37 2.25 9.32
C HIS A 257 -3.42 0.97 8.50
N GLY A 258 -2.94 1.01 7.27
CA GLY A 258 -2.88 -0.13 6.36
C GLY A 258 -3.21 0.25 4.93
N HIS A 259 -3.68 -0.74 4.17
CA HIS A 259 -4.01 -0.62 2.75
C HIS A 259 -5.47 -0.96 2.45
N ASP A 260 -6.05 -1.87 3.23
CA ASP A 260 -7.43 -2.32 3.04
C ASP A 260 -8.43 -1.31 3.64
N PRO A 261 -9.32 -0.71 2.83
CA PRO A 261 -10.32 0.22 3.32
C PRO A 261 -11.50 -0.46 4.02
N SER A 262 -11.73 -1.76 3.84
CA SER A 262 -12.90 -2.45 4.41
C SER A 262 -12.97 -2.30 5.92
N LEU A 263 -11.86 -2.58 6.62
CA LEU A 263 -11.79 -2.43 8.07
C LEU A 263 -11.88 -0.96 8.50
N SER A 264 -11.16 -0.06 7.83
CA SER A 264 -11.15 1.36 8.22
C SER A 264 -12.50 2.05 7.99
N GLU A 265 -13.21 1.70 6.92
CA GLU A 265 -14.57 2.18 6.69
C GLU A 265 -15.54 1.70 7.77
N MET A 266 -15.44 0.43 8.20
CA MET A 266 -16.23 -0.11 9.29
C MET A 266 -15.89 0.54 10.64
N ILE A 267 -14.61 0.79 10.90
CA ILE A 267 -14.19 1.53 12.11
C ILE A 267 -14.82 2.92 12.14
N CYS A 268 -14.79 3.65 11.02
CA CYS A 268 -15.43 4.96 10.93
C CYS A 268 -16.94 4.88 11.15
N GLU A 269 -17.61 3.87 10.58
CA GLU A 269 -19.03 3.64 10.78
C GLU A 269 -19.38 3.46 12.27
N TYR A 270 -18.62 2.61 12.97
CA TYR A 270 -18.82 2.38 14.40
C TYR A 270 -18.38 3.55 15.27
N ALA A 271 -17.37 4.32 14.88
CA ALA A 271 -16.97 5.53 15.61
C ALA A 271 -18.04 6.63 15.57
N ASP A 272 -18.85 6.66 14.51
CA ASP A 272 -20.00 7.57 14.37
C ASP A 272 -21.27 7.04 15.07
N ASP A 273 -21.27 5.80 15.56
CA ASP A 273 -22.42 5.20 16.23
C ASP A 273 -22.74 5.89 17.57
N PRO A 274 -24.00 6.32 17.79
CA PRO A 274 -24.40 7.01 19.00
C PRO A 274 -24.15 6.20 20.30
N GLU A 275 -24.25 4.87 20.26
CA GLU A 275 -24.02 4.01 21.44
C GLU A 275 -22.53 3.99 21.79
N MET A 276 -21.66 3.91 20.77
CA MET A 276 -20.20 3.96 20.97
C MET A 276 -19.75 5.32 21.50
N ILE A 277 -20.30 6.41 20.96
CA ILE A 277 -20.04 7.77 21.46
C ILE A 277 -20.53 7.94 22.91
N ALA A 278 -21.69 7.40 23.24
CA ALA A 278 -22.20 7.43 24.60
C ALA A 278 -21.31 6.65 25.57
N TYR A 279 -20.83 5.47 25.14
CA TYR A 279 -19.90 4.66 25.92
C TYR A 279 -18.58 5.40 26.18
N ALA A 280 -18.00 6.01 25.13
CA ALA A 280 -16.77 6.80 25.27
C ALA A 280 -16.95 7.93 26.30
N LYS A 281 -18.11 8.60 26.30
CA LYS A 281 -18.46 9.64 27.29
C LYS A 281 -18.63 9.09 28.69
N GLU A 282 -19.24 7.92 28.87
CA GLU A 282 -19.35 7.24 30.16
C GLU A 282 -17.96 6.92 30.73
N MET A 283 -17.01 6.57 29.89
CA MET A 283 -15.62 6.29 30.26
C MET A 283 -14.77 7.56 30.48
N GLY A 284 -15.36 8.76 30.31
CA GLY A 284 -14.73 10.05 30.61
C GLY A 284 -14.15 10.81 29.43
N ALA A 285 -14.26 10.30 28.23
CA ALA A 285 -13.85 11.01 27.02
C ALA A 285 -14.95 11.95 26.51
N LYS A 286 -14.60 12.98 25.72
CA LYS A 286 -15.62 13.86 25.12
C LYS A 286 -16.26 13.25 23.87
N GLY A 287 -15.58 12.32 23.19
CA GLY A 287 -16.02 11.66 21.98
C GLY A 287 -15.00 10.66 21.47
N ILE A 288 -15.13 10.30 20.18
CA ILE A 288 -14.22 9.43 19.46
C ILE A 288 -13.64 10.22 18.28
N ASN A 289 -12.33 10.27 18.20
CA ASN A 289 -11.58 10.89 17.10
C ASN A 289 -10.92 9.81 16.27
N VAL A 290 -11.30 9.67 15.01
CA VAL A 290 -10.62 8.79 14.07
C VAL A 290 -9.61 9.61 13.28
N ALA A 291 -8.39 9.11 13.21
CA ALA A 291 -7.33 9.70 12.40
C ALA A 291 -6.61 8.61 11.60
N GLY A 292 -6.15 8.94 10.42
CA GLY A 292 -5.64 7.95 9.50
C GLY A 292 -4.14 8.06 9.20
N VAL A 293 -3.54 6.95 8.79
CA VAL A 293 -2.13 6.85 8.35
C VAL A 293 -2.07 6.10 7.03
N CYS A 294 -1.26 6.57 6.10
CA CYS A 294 -0.96 5.92 4.82
C CYS A 294 -2.19 5.72 3.90
N CYS A 295 -2.26 4.58 3.19
CA CYS A 295 -3.21 4.37 2.10
C CYS A 295 -4.66 4.27 2.57
N THR A 296 -4.94 3.49 3.61
CA THR A 296 -6.30 3.38 4.17
C THR A 296 -6.82 4.72 4.68
N SER A 297 -5.91 5.59 5.17
CA SER A 297 -6.23 6.96 5.53
C SER A 297 -6.72 7.79 4.34
N ASN A 298 -6.06 7.68 3.19
CA ASN A 298 -6.51 8.38 1.98
C ASN A 298 -7.94 7.96 1.60
N GLU A 299 -8.27 6.69 1.71
CA GLU A 299 -9.59 6.16 1.40
C GLU A 299 -10.68 6.80 2.29
N VAL A 300 -10.50 6.79 3.61
CA VAL A 300 -11.49 7.39 4.54
C VAL A 300 -11.45 8.91 4.53
N ALA A 301 -10.30 9.54 4.30
CA ALA A 301 -10.21 10.98 4.14
C ALA A 301 -11.01 11.47 2.94
N MET A 302 -10.86 10.80 1.78
CA MET A 302 -11.55 11.19 0.56
C MET A 302 -13.07 10.95 0.60
N ARG A 303 -13.54 9.97 1.38
CA ARG A 303 -14.98 9.67 1.46
C ARG A 303 -15.67 10.34 2.64
N ARG A 304 -15.00 10.46 3.78
CA ARG A 304 -15.61 10.89 5.06
C ARG A 304 -14.98 12.16 5.64
N GLY A 305 -13.89 12.68 5.06
CA GLY A 305 -13.17 13.82 5.61
C GLY A 305 -12.39 13.52 6.90
N VAL A 306 -12.13 12.24 7.17
CA VAL A 306 -11.33 11.83 8.33
C VAL A 306 -9.94 12.46 8.24
N PRO A 307 -9.44 13.12 9.31
CA PRO A 307 -8.13 13.74 9.29
C PRO A 307 -7.00 12.71 9.20
N MET A 308 -5.85 13.13 8.69
CA MET A 308 -4.67 12.29 8.54
C MET A 308 -3.56 12.76 9.47
N VAL A 309 -2.93 11.85 10.20
CA VAL A 309 -1.71 12.18 10.97
C VAL A 309 -0.47 12.25 10.09
N GLY A 310 -0.50 11.65 8.91
CA GLY A 310 0.60 11.61 7.95
C GLY A 310 0.82 10.21 7.39
N ASN A 311 2.07 9.93 7.04
CA ASN A 311 2.50 8.63 6.53
C ASN A 311 3.13 7.76 7.63
N PHE A 312 3.66 6.61 7.24
CA PHE A 312 4.31 5.66 8.14
C PHE A 312 5.30 6.28 9.14
N PRO A 313 6.17 7.24 8.77
CA PRO A 313 7.09 7.84 9.74
C PRO A 313 6.41 8.59 10.90
N GLN A 314 5.20 9.12 10.70
CA GLN A 314 4.44 9.84 11.72
C GLN A 314 3.63 8.93 12.63
N GLN A 315 3.42 7.67 12.25
CA GLN A 315 2.59 6.73 13.00
C GLN A 315 3.04 6.57 14.46
N GLU A 316 4.32 6.31 14.67
CA GLU A 316 4.85 6.10 16.03
C GLU A 316 4.72 7.37 16.87
N ASN A 317 4.94 8.53 16.27
CA ASN A 317 4.78 9.81 16.96
C ASN A 317 3.32 10.02 17.41
N ALA A 318 2.36 9.72 16.54
CA ALA A 318 0.95 9.83 16.86
C ALA A 318 0.54 8.88 18.00
N VAL A 319 0.97 7.62 17.95
CA VAL A 319 0.64 6.62 19.01
C VAL A 319 1.27 6.95 20.36
N MET A 320 2.43 7.61 20.38
CA MET A 320 3.13 7.95 21.62
C MET A 320 2.61 9.22 22.30
N SER A 321 1.78 10.01 21.61
CA SER A 321 1.26 11.29 22.15
C SER A 321 0.00 11.13 22.95
N THR A 322 -0.66 10.02 22.81
CA THR A 322 -1.90 9.66 23.48
C THR A 322 -1.64 8.63 24.57
#